data_336ca743585828b34ffa087a40605fde
#
_entry.id   336ca743585828b34ffa087a40605fde
#
_cell.length_a   1.000
_cell.length_b   1.000
_cell.length_c   1.000
_cell.angle_alpha   90.00
_cell.angle_beta   90.00
_cell.angle_gamma   90.00
#
_symmetry.space_group_name_H-M   'P 1'
#
loop_
_entity.id
_entity.type
_entity.pdbx_description
1 polymer ?
#
loop_
_entity_poly.entity_id
_entity_poly.type
_entity_poly.pdbx_seq_one_letter_code
_entity_poly.pdbx_strand_id
1 'polypeptide(L)'
;MKIKELKEKRNALLAEQEALLNTVETEVRGLTAEEDSKFAELQSQIESMDSTIEKLEARAAKAEVETSEKIEERGNEEMNKEKEVRGITQYLRRESGEEVRNMTYSANGNLVPEYLFGELVEKMEEVAPLFNDIPKLTPVSGTLRVAREKDLGSAAFVGESASLTPGDFTTDTVELKQNRAGSAIVLSQKLINDAGIDVVSYANDLLFRRLGYALDRAVIKGTGADTIEGLVNAPDECKVETAAVGVIAIDDLMNMASSMKAVYQTGAKWVMNRALYQVLAAMKDANGHFYIVREQEVDGRIAYKLFGLEIVINDAAEKIYLVNFTHAYKGMIKKEVGLKLIDSDGTNALAGTVTLVLDTYVDAKIVQPEAIRVLKVKE
;
A
#
# COMPACT_ATOMS: atom_id res chain seq x y z
N MET A 1 -26.97 -18.59 11.55
CA MET A 1 -27.21 -20.03 11.79
C MET A 1 -26.89 -20.42 13.24
N LYS A 2 -25.70 -20.21 13.72
CA LYS A 2 -25.28 -20.66 15.08
C LYS A 2 -26.12 -20.16 16.26
N ILE A 3 -26.59 -18.90 16.25
CA ILE A 3 -27.40 -18.35 17.35
C ILE A 3 -28.79 -19.02 17.41
N LYS A 4 -29.40 -19.28 16.26
CA LYS A 4 -30.70 -19.95 16.15
C LYS A 4 -30.65 -21.38 16.70
N GLU A 5 -29.62 -22.13 16.36
CA GLU A 5 -29.38 -23.48 16.86
C GLU A 5 -29.13 -23.53 18.39
N LEU A 6 -28.42 -22.53 18.93
CA LEU A 6 -28.23 -22.40 20.38
C LEU A 6 -29.53 -22.06 21.11
N LYS A 7 -30.38 -21.19 20.56
CA LYS A 7 -31.70 -20.91 21.10
C LYS A 7 -32.64 -22.11 21.07
N GLU A 8 -32.57 -22.92 20.00
CA GLU A 8 -33.34 -24.18 19.91
C GLU A 8 -32.90 -25.19 20.96
N LYS A 9 -31.59 -25.37 21.17
CA LYS A 9 -31.05 -26.23 22.21
C LYS A 9 -31.43 -25.78 23.63
N ARG A 10 -31.32 -24.46 23.88
CA ARG A 10 -31.76 -23.87 25.15
C ARG A 10 -33.24 -24.15 25.44
N ASN A 11 -34.11 -23.98 24.43
CA ASN A 11 -35.54 -24.24 24.58
C ASN A 11 -35.83 -25.72 24.82
N ALA A 12 -35.06 -26.62 24.25
CA ALA A 12 -35.18 -28.06 24.52
C ALA A 12 -34.84 -28.38 26.00
N LEU A 13 -33.76 -27.82 26.53
CA LEU A 13 -33.38 -28.00 27.95
C LEU A 13 -34.41 -27.40 28.91
N LEU A 14 -35.00 -26.25 28.57
CA LEU A 14 -36.11 -25.67 29.34
C LEU A 14 -37.33 -26.62 29.36
N ALA A 15 -37.69 -27.22 28.25
CA ALA A 15 -38.78 -28.16 28.17
C ALA A 15 -38.51 -29.44 29.02
N GLU A 16 -37.25 -29.91 29.05
CA GLU A 16 -36.86 -31.03 29.92
C GLU A 16 -36.97 -30.65 31.42
N GLN A 17 -36.57 -29.44 31.78
CA GLN A 17 -36.68 -28.93 33.16
C GLN A 17 -38.13 -28.79 33.57
N GLU A 18 -39.01 -28.27 32.70
CA GLU A 18 -40.45 -28.16 32.94
C GLU A 18 -41.12 -29.54 33.08
N ALA A 19 -40.69 -30.51 32.27
CA ALA A 19 -41.21 -31.89 32.34
C ALA A 19 -40.87 -32.55 33.69
N LEU A 20 -39.68 -32.32 34.24
CA LEU A 20 -39.30 -32.76 35.59
C LEU A 20 -40.18 -32.13 36.68
N LEU A 21 -40.44 -30.83 36.60
CA LEU A 21 -41.30 -30.15 37.55
C LEU A 21 -42.75 -30.63 37.47
N ASN A 22 -43.29 -30.85 36.27
CA ASN A 22 -44.64 -31.32 36.05
C ASN A 22 -44.86 -32.75 36.60
N THR A 23 -43.83 -33.65 36.53
CA THR A 23 -43.92 -34.98 37.12
C THR A 23 -43.97 -34.90 38.65
N VAL A 24 -43.22 -34.00 39.27
CA VAL A 24 -43.19 -33.78 40.71
C VAL A 24 -44.53 -33.20 41.22
N GLU A 25 -45.11 -32.23 40.44
CA GLU A 25 -46.43 -31.65 40.77
C GLU A 25 -47.55 -32.70 40.66
N THR A 26 -47.55 -33.54 39.62
CA THR A 26 -48.60 -34.58 39.45
C THR A 26 -48.55 -35.66 40.53
N GLU A 27 -47.36 -35.95 41.01
CA GLU A 27 -47.18 -36.95 42.10
C GLU A 27 -47.31 -36.36 43.51
N VAL A 28 -47.51 -35.01 43.62
CA VAL A 28 -47.63 -34.26 44.89
C VAL A 28 -46.56 -34.62 45.92
N ARG A 29 -45.32 -34.77 45.49
CA ARG A 29 -44.13 -35.11 46.27
C ARG A 29 -43.01 -34.06 46.08
N GLY A 30 -42.04 -34.06 46.96
CA GLY A 30 -40.82 -33.28 46.76
C GLY A 30 -39.86 -33.96 45.79
N LEU A 31 -38.92 -33.18 45.20
CA LEU A 31 -37.83 -33.68 44.36
C LEU A 31 -36.98 -34.72 45.10
N THR A 32 -36.65 -35.81 44.46
CA THR A 32 -35.67 -36.75 44.99
C THR A 32 -34.26 -36.22 44.82
N ALA A 33 -33.28 -36.71 45.58
CA ALA A 33 -31.90 -36.24 45.50
C ALA A 33 -31.29 -36.40 44.10
N GLU A 34 -31.75 -37.38 43.31
CA GLU A 34 -31.33 -37.56 41.92
C GLU A 34 -31.98 -36.57 40.96
N GLU A 35 -33.25 -36.26 41.16
CA GLU A 35 -34.00 -35.25 40.38
C GLU A 35 -33.51 -33.84 40.67
N ASP A 36 -33.17 -33.53 41.90
CA ASP A 36 -32.61 -32.24 42.31
C ASP A 36 -31.22 -32.02 41.70
N SER A 37 -30.39 -33.06 41.66
CA SER A 37 -29.08 -32.97 40.98
C SER A 37 -29.21 -32.76 39.47
N LYS A 38 -30.15 -33.43 38.80
CA LYS A 38 -30.45 -33.24 37.39
C LYS A 38 -31.00 -31.85 37.07
N PHE A 39 -31.89 -31.35 37.94
CA PHE A 39 -32.44 -30.01 37.80
C PHE A 39 -31.35 -28.92 37.91
N ALA A 40 -30.44 -29.05 38.88
CA ALA A 40 -29.29 -28.16 39.03
C ALA A 40 -28.32 -28.21 37.83
N GLU A 41 -28.12 -29.41 37.28
CA GLU A 41 -27.28 -29.59 36.08
C GLU A 41 -27.89 -28.92 34.84
N LEU A 42 -29.19 -29.12 34.58
CA LEU A 42 -29.93 -28.50 33.50
C LEU A 42 -29.95 -26.98 33.65
N GLN A 43 -30.13 -26.44 34.85
CA GLN A 43 -30.09 -25.04 35.13
C GLN A 43 -28.73 -24.43 34.84
N SER A 44 -27.63 -25.08 35.23
CA SER A 44 -26.27 -24.63 34.93
C SER A 44 -25.99 -24.62 33.42
N GLN A 45 -26.49 -25.60 32.68
CA GLN A 45 -26.36 -25.63 31.22
C GLN A 45 -27.16 -24.51 30.55
N ILE A 46 -28.36 -24.23 30.99
CA ILE A 46 -29.19 -23.10 30.49
C ILE A 46 -28.51 -21.76 30.73
N GLU A 47 -28.01 -21.50 31.94
CA GLU A 47 -27.29 -20.27 32.27
C GLU A 47 -26.03 -20.06 31.43
N SER A 48 -25.27 -21.13 31.19
CA SER A 48 -24.08 -21.07 30.33
C SER A 48 -24.43 -20.78 28.87
N MET A 49 -25.54 -21.33 28.35
CA MET A 49 -26.03 -21.06 27.01
C MET A 49 -26.56 -19.61 26.88
N ASP A 50 -27.30 -19.11 27.87
CA ASP A 50 -27.81 -17.75 27.91
C ASP A 50 -26.67 -16.72 27.87
N SER A 51 -25.63 -16.92 28.69
CA SER A 51 -24.43 -16.09 28.64
C SER A 51 -23.72 -16.10 27.28
N THR A 52 -23.73 -17.25 26.61
CA THR A 52 -23.12 -17.38 25.29
C THR A 52 -23.96 -16.73 24.19
N ILE A 53 -25.28 -16.87 24.25
CA ILE A 53 -26.24 -16.24 23.33
C ILE A 53 -26.13 -14.71 23.45
N GLU A 54 -26.13 -14.18 24.68
CA GLU A 54 -26.01 -12.74 24.94
C GLU A 54 -24.72 -12.15 24.36
N LYS A 55 -23.58 -12.84 24.55
CA LYS A 55 -22.29 -12.42 23.97
C LYS A 55 -22.28 -12.44 22.45
N LEU A 56 -22.93 -13.42 21.84
CA LEU A 56 -23.01 -13.52 20.39
C LEU A 56 -23.96 -12.48 19.79
N GLU A 57 -25.08 -12.18 20.47
CA GLU A 57 -26.01 -11.10 20.05
C GLU A 57 -25.38 -9.73 20.18
N ALA A 58 -24.68 -9.47 21.28
CA ALA A 58 -23.94 -8.20 21.45
C ALA A 58 -22.85 -8.02 20.38
N ARG A 59 -22.17 -9.10 19.98
CA ARG A 59 -21.20 -9.06 18.90
C ARG A 59 -21.85 -8.85 17.52
N ALA A 60 -22.99 -9.47 17.27
CA ALA A 60 -23.73 -9.30 16.02
C ALA A 60 -24.27 -7.86 15.89
N ALA A 61 -24.84 -7.31 16.97
CA ALA A 61 -25.31 -5.93 16.99
C ALA A 61 -24.17 -4.91 16.77
N LYS A 62 -23.00 -5.13 17.38
CA LYS A 62 -21.82 -4.31 17.10
C LYS A 62 -21.38 -4.36 15.63
N ALA A 63 -21.35 -5.56 15.04
CA ALA A 63 -20.98 -5.73 13.63
C ALA A 63 -21.99 -5.07 12.67
N GLU A 64 -23.29 -5.08 12.99
CA GLU A 64 -24.31 -4.38 12.22
C GLU A 64 -24.18 -2.85 12.29
N VAL A 65 -23.88 -2.30 13.49
CA VAL A 65 -23.63 -0.86 13.67
C VAL A 65 -22.39 -0.43 12.90
N GLU A 66 -21.26 -1.14 13.03
CA GLU A 66 -20.03 -0.85 12.29
C GLU A 66 -20.21 -0.95 10.75
N THR A 67 -21.10 -1.84 10.31
CA THR A 67 -21.39 -1.97 8.86
C THR A 67 -22.28 -0.84 8.36
N SER A 68 -23.28 -0.42 9.15
CA SER A 68 -24.15 0.70 8.77
C SER A 68 -23.41 2.04 8.81
N GLU A 69 -22.56 2.28 9.80
CA GLU A 69 -21.71 3.48 9.87
C GLU A 69 -20.78 3.56 8.64
N LYS A 70 -20.13 2.46 8.26
CA LYS A 70 -19.28 2.42 7.05
C LYS A 70 -20.04 2.63 5.75
N ILE A 71 -21.31 2.21 5.68
CA ILE A 71 -22.17 2.44 4.50
C ILE A 71 -22.58 3.91 4.43
N GLU A 72 -22.93 4.53 5.56
CA GLU A 72 -23.27 5.94 5.64
C GLU A 72 -22.05 6.83 5.35
N GLU A 73 -20.87 6.50 5.88
CA GLU A 73 -19.62 7.21 5.59
C GLU A 73 -19.30 7.17 4.10
N ARG A 74 -19.33 5.99 3.47
CA ARG A 74 -19.11 5.86 2.01
C ARG A 74 -20.14 6.62 1.17
N GLY A 75 -21.40 6.59 1.56
CA GLY A 75 -22.45 7.34 0.86
C GLY A 75 -22.26 8.85 0.96
N ASN A 76 -21.82 9.35 2.13
CA ASN A 76 -21.49 10.75 2.33
C ASN A 76 -20.23 11.16 1.57
N GLU A 77 -19.20 10.30 1.52
CA GLU A 77 -17.98 10.51 0.75
C GLU A 77 -18.26 10.62 -0.76
N GLU A 78 -19.03 9.69 -1.33
CA GLU A 78 -19.43 9.73 -2.74
C GLU A 78 -20.23 10.99 -3.08
N MET A 79 -21.19 11.38 -2.23
CA MET A 79 -22.00 12.58 -2.44
C MET A 79 -21.16 13.87 -2.33
N ASN A 80 -20.19 13.93 -1.44
CA ASN A 80 -19.30 15.09 -1.33
C ASN A 80 -18.37 15.17 -2.54
N LYS A 81 -17.83 14.04 -2.99
CA LYS A 81 -17.03 13.94 -4.20
C LYS A 81 -17.78 14.47 -5.45
N GLU A 82 -19.02 14.03 -5.67
CA GLU A 82 -19.81 14.52 -6.78
C GLU A 82 -20.01 16.05 -6.71
N LYS A 83 -20.24 16.61 -5.53
CA LYS A 83 -20.39 18.06 -5.33
C LYS A 83 -19.09 18.80 -5.65
N GLU A 84 -17.94 18.28 -5.23
CA GLU A 84 -16.64 18.87 -5.52
C GLU A 84 -16.30 18.85 -7.00
N VAL A 85 -16.51 17.71 -7.68
CA VAL A 85 -16.32 17.59 -9.13
C VAL A 85 -17.25 18.55 -9.88
N ARG A 86 -18.53 18.66 -9.49
CA ARG A 86 -19.47 19.62 -10.06
C ARG A 86 -19.03 21.06 -9.82
N GLY A 87 -18.55 21.39 -8.62
CA GLY A 87 -18.05 22.73 -8.31
C GLY A 87 -16.85 23.12 -9.17
N ILE A 88 -15.90 22.21 -9.40
CA ILE A 88 -14.77 22.44 -10.32
C ILE A 88 -15.28 22.62 -11.75
N THR A 89 -16.19 21.78 -12.20
CA THR A 89 -16.75 21.85 -13.55
C THR A 89 -17.53 23.15 -13.76
N GLN A 90 -18.33 23.60 -12.78
CA GLN A 90 -19.04 24.89 -12.81
C GLN A 90 -18.07 26.07 -12.82
N TYR A 91 -17.02 26.02 -12.00
CA TYR A 91 -15.95 27.03 -11.99
C TYR A 91 -15.29 27.14 -13.38
N LEU A 92 -14.94 26.01 -14.00
CA LEU A 92 -14.36 25.95 -15.34
C LEU A 92 -15.28 26.47 -16.44
N ARG A 93 -16.59 26.23 -16.30
CA ARG A 93 -17.62 26.78 -17.20
C ARG A 93 -17.93 28.25 -16.91
N ARG A 94 -17.32 28.85 -15.89
CA ARG A 94 -17.60 30.19 -15.39
C ARG A 94 -19.07 30.40 -14.97
N GLU A 95 -19.70 29.33 -14.50
CA GLU A 95 -21.05 29.38 -13.93
C GLU A 95 -20.94 29.70 -12.44
N SER A 96 -21.84 30.55 -11.93
CA SER A 96 -21.90 30.88 -10.51
C SER A 96 -22.88 29.95 -9.81
N GLY A 97 -22.37 28.96 -9.07
CA GLY A 97 -23.15 28.02 -8.27
C GLY A 97 -22.84 28.14 -6.76
N GLU A 98 -23.72 27.58 -5.92
CA GLU A 98 -23.47 27.46 -4.47
C GLU A 98 -22.24 26.58 -4.18
N GLU A 99 -22.03 25.56 -4.98
CA GLU A 99 -20.93 24.60 -4.87
C GLU A 99 -19.56 25.30 -5.13
N VAL A 100 -19.51 26.28 -6.04
CA VAL A 100 -18.32 27.10 -6.28
C VAL A 100 -18.00 28.03 -5.11
N ARG A 101 -19.01 28.53 -4.39
CA ARG A 101 -18.81 29.40 -3.20
C ARG A 101 -18.28 28.64 -2.00
N ASN A 102 -18.60 27.35 -1.89
CA ASN A 102 -18.17 26.50 -0.78
C ASN A 102 -16.75 25.93 -0.98
N MET A 103 -16.14 26.15 -2.16
CA MET A 103 -14.74 25.84 -2.38
C MET A 103 -13.88 26.80 -1.59
N THR A 104 -13.26 26.30 -0.54
CA THR A 104 -12.35 27.09 0.31
C THR A 104 -11.03 27.29 -0.42
N TYR A 105 -10.69 28.54 -0.73
CA TYR A 105 -9.35 28.90 -1.17
C TYR A 105 -8.36 28.62 -0.05
N SER A 106 -7.50 27.64 -0.20
CA SER A 106 -6.36 27.53 0.69
C SER A 106 -5.45 28.75 0.51
N ALA A 107 -4.78 29.21 1.58
CA ALA A 107 -3.95 30.41 1.60
C ALA A 107 -2.86 30.48 0.51
N ASN A 108 -2.63 29.40 -0.23
CA ASN A 108 -1.64 29.25 -1.30
C ASN A 108 -2.25 29.23 -2.72
N GLY A 109 -3.53 29.54 -2.91
CA GLY A 109 -4.17 29.60 -4.23
C GLY A 109 -4.37 28.24 -4.91
N ASN A 110 -4.28 27.14 -4.19
CA ASN A 110 -4.59 25.81 -4.71
C ASN A 110 -6.06 25.49 -4.45
N LEU A 111 -6.82 25.33 -5.52
CA LEU A 111 -8.16 24.75 -5.50
C LEU A 111 -8.00 23.21 -5.49
N VAL A 112 -7.76 22.61 -4.34
CA VAL A 112 -7.79 21.15 -4.22
C VAL A 112 -8.84 20.78 -3.19
N PRO A 113 -9.96 20.20 -3.60
CA PRO A 113 -10.92 19.62 -2.69
C PRO A 113 -10.31 18.41 -1.97
N GLU A 114 -10.61 18.27 -0.70
CA GLU A 114 -9.99 17.29 0.20
C GLU A 114 -10.29 15.83 -0.20
N TYR A 115 -11.51 15.58 -0.70
CA TYR A 115 -11.94 14.25 -1.15
C TYR A 115 -11.32 13.81 -2.48
N LEU A 116 -11.21 14.74 -3.43
CA LEU A 116 -10.55 14.45 -4.70
C LEU A 116 -9.08 14.07 -4.47
N PHE A 117 -8.45 14.66 -3.48
CA PHE A 117 -7.07 14.40 -3.12
C PHE A 117 -6.85 12.95 -2.64
N GLY A 118 -7.71 12.42 -1.75
CA GLY A 118 -7.59 11.03 -1.24
C GLY A 118 -7.65 9.98 -2.36
N GLU A 119 -8.64 10.06 -3.24
CA GLU A 119 -8.78 9.13 -4.37
C GLU A 119 -7.62 9.22 -5.37
N LEU A 120 -7.06 10.42 -5.53
CA LEU A 120 -5.94 10.66 -6.42
C LEU A 120 -4.64 10.02 -5.90
N VAL A 121 -4.43 10.02 -4.60
CA VAL A 121 -3.30 9.33 -3.98
C VAL A 121 -3.44 7.81 -4.17
N GLU A 122 -4.62 7.23 -3.93
CA GLU A 122 -4.87 5.80 -4.14
C GLU A 122 -4.61 5.38 -5.60
N LYS A 123 -5.10 6.14 -6.59
CA LYS A 123 -4.84 5.85 -8.01
C LYS A 123 -3.37 5.96 -8.39
N MET A 124 -2.63 6.87 -7.78
CA MET A 124 -1.19 6.99 -7.99
C MET A 124 -0.46 5.78 -7.41
N GLU A 125 -0.87 5.29 -6.26
CA GLU A 125 -0.29 4.10 -5.61
C GLU A 125 -0.48 2.83 -6.44
N GLU A 126 -1.64 2.65 -7.09
CA GLU A 126 -1.88 1.55 -8.02
C GLU A 126 -0.97 1.58 -9.26
N VAL A 127 -0.61 2.79 -9.72
CA VAL A 127 0.18 2.97 -10.95
C VAL A 127 1.67 2.97 -10.68
N ALA A 128 2.11 3.28 -9.45
CA ALA A 128 3.51 3.39 -9.05
C ALA A 128 3.87 2.44 -7.89
N PRO A 129 3.78 1.12 -8.07
CA PRO A 129 3.97 0.15 -6.99
C PRO A 129 5.38 0.22 -6.36
N LEU A 130 6.42 0.50 -7.15
CA LEU A 130 7.79 0.58 -6.64
C LEU A 130 8.00 1.85 -5.80
N PHE A 131 7.47 2.98 -6.25
CA PHE A 131 7.55 4.22 -5.49
C PHE A 131 6.74 4.16 -4.20
N ASN A 132 5.63 3.41 -4.20
CA ASN A 132 4.80 3.25 -3.01
C ASN A 132 5.49 2.44 -1.91
N ASP A 133 6.25 1.41 -2.27
CA ASP A 133 7.02 0.58 -1.34
C ASP A 133 8.14 1.34 -0.62
N ILE A 134 8.52 2.54 -1.09
CA ILE A 134 9.56 3.37 -0.47
C ILE A 134 8.98 4.08 0.77
N PRO A 135 9.58 3.94 1.95
CA PRO A 135 9.18 4.69 3.15
C PRO A 135 9.35 6.19 2.93
N LYS A 136 8.26 6.94 3.08
CA LYS A 136 8.19 8.37 2.82
C LYS A 136 8.27 9.17 4.13
N LEU A 137 9.14 10.14 4.18
CA LEU A 137 9.32 11.04 5.32
C LEU A 137 8.92 12.46 4.93
N THR A 138 8.18 13.14 5.80
CA THR A 138 7.78 14.54 5.57
C THR A 138 8.69 15.47 6.38
N PRO A 139 9.60 16.23 5.75
CA PRO A 139 10.52 17.11 6.46
C PRO A 139 9.84 18.41 6.90
N VAL A 140 10.23 18.92 8.04
CA VAL A 140 9.80 20.24 8.55
C VAL A 140 10.45 21.38 7.77
N SER A 141 11.71 21.23 7.32
CA SER A 141 12.47 22.23 6.55
C SER A 141 13.01 21.66 5.24
N GLY A 142 13.48 22.51 4.36
CA GLY A 142 13.73 22.27 2.94
C GLY A 142 14.50 21.04 2.51
N THR A 143 15.48 20.57 3.26
CA THR A 143 16.29 19.38 2.96
C THR A 143 16.23 18.40 4.13
N LEU A 144 16.19 17.11 3.83
CA LEU A 144 16.22 16.06 4.84
C LEU A 144 17.58 15.36 4.78
N ARG A 145 18.24 15.25 5.92
CA ARG A 145 19.48 14.51 6.06
C ARG A 145 19.23 13.22 6.81
N VAL A 146 19.53 12.10 6.17
CA VAL A 146 19.43 10.76 6.76
C VAL A 146 20.84 10.27 7.04
N ALA A 147 21.16 10.06 8.31
CA ALA A 147 22.42 9.45 8.71
C ALA A 147 22.34 7.93 8.46
N ARG A 148 23.37 7.36 7.84
CA ARG A 148 23.56 5.92 7.73
C ARG A 148 24.85 5.52 8.44
N GLU A 149 24.82 4.38 9.08
CA GLU A 149 26.02 3.76 9.63
C GLU A 149 26.83 3.13 8.48
N LYS A 150 28.11 3.47 8.41
CA LYS A 150 29.04 2.90 7.43
C LYS A 150 29.85 1.76 8.04
N ASP A 151 30.21 1.90 9.30
CA ASP A 151 30.95 0.88 10.05
C ASP A 151 30.43 0.83 11.49
N LEU A 152 30.03 -0.36 11.92
CA LEU A 152 29.52 -0.64 13.27
C LEU A 152 30.66 -0.87 14.28
N GLY A 153 31.89 -0.99 13.80
CA GLY A 153 32.99 -1.46 14.64
C GLY A 153 32.85 -2.93 15.03
N SER A 154 33.73 -3.44 15.84
CA SER A 154 33.72 -4.82 16.32
C SER A 154 33.66 -4.90 17.84
N ALA A 155 32.81 -5.79 18.36
CA ALA A 155 32.82 -6.19 19.75
C ALA A 155 33.68 -7.46 19.92
N ALA A 156 34.54 -7.50 20.92
CA ALA A 156 35.36 -8.66 21.21
C ALA A 156 35.19 -9.10 22.67
N PHE A 157 35.30 -10.39 22.91
CA PHE A 157 35.43 -10.91 24.27
C PHE A 157 36.85 -10.69 24.75
N VAL A 158 36.99 -10.12 25.92
CA VAL A 158 38.29 -9.78 26.51
C VAL A 158 38.48 -10.61 27.77
N GLY A 159 39.67 -11.16 27.96
CA GLY A 159 40.03 -11.87 29.20
C GLY A 159 40.10 -10.92 30.38
N GLU A 160 40.12 -11.51 31.60
CA GLU A 160 40.00 -10.80 32.90
C GLU A 160 41.03 -9.68 33.11
N SER A 161 42.17 -9.72 32.42
CA SER A 161 43.25 -8.73 32.55
C SER A 161 43.54 -7.95 31.26
N ALA A 162 42.76 -8.10 30.21
CA ALA A 162 42.98 -7.41 28.95
C ALA A 162 42.09 -6.17 28.83
N SER A 163 42.62 -5.07 28.31
CA SER A 163 41.85 -3.85 28.07
C SER A 163 41.05 -3.93 26.74
N LEU A 164 39.83 -3.43 26.76
CA LEU A 164 39.04 -3.21 25.54
C LEU A 164 39.73 -2.14 24.68
N THR A 165 39.88 -2.43 23.39
CA THR A 165 40.33 -1.43 22.43
C THR A 165 39.10 -0.62 21.97
N PRO A 166 39.06 0.70 22.22
CA PRO A 166 37.96 1.52 21.73
C PRO A 166 37.95 1.52 20.21
N GLY A 167 36.80 1.12 19.62
CA GLY A 167 36.53 1.23 18.18
C GLY A 167 35.84 2.53 17.88
N ASP A 168 36.18 3.14 16.75
CA ASP A 168 35.46 4.31 16.25
C ASP A 168 34.32 3.88 15.34
N PHE A 169 33.26 4.67 15.28
CA PHE A 169 32.12 4.44 14.34
C PHE A 169 32.09 5.55 13.31
N THR A 170 31.88 5.19 12.06
CA THR A 170 31.76 6.16 10.98
C THR A 170 30.32 6.24 10.47
N THR A 171 29.80 7.46 10.42
CA THR A 171 28.49 7.75 9.83
C THR A 171 28.66 8.52 8.55
N ASP A 172 27.86 8.18 7.57
CA ASP A 172 27.70 8.94 6.33
C ASP A 172 26.31 9.59 6.31
N THR A 173 26.17 10.70 5.59
CA THR A 173 24.92 11.43 5.55
C THR A 173 24.41 11.49 4.11
N VAL A 174 23.23 10.93 3.89
CA VAL A 174 22.52 11.02 2.61
C VAL A 174 21.57 12.21 2.66
N GLU A 175 21.73 13.18 1.76
CA GLU A 175 20.94 14.38 1.69
C GLU A 175 19.86 14.22 0.61
N LEU A 176 18.59 14.35 1.01
CA LEU A 176 17.40 14.35 0.14
C LEU A 176 17.04 15.81 -0.19
N LYS A 177 16.83 16.10 -1.47
CA LYS A 177 16.53 17.44 -2.00
C LYS A 177 15.09 17.53 -2.46
N GLN A 178 14.64 18.73 -2.82
CA GLN A 178 13.30 18.96 -3.36
C GLN A 178 13.33 18.92 -4.88
N ASN A 179 13.11 17.76 -5.47
CA ASN A 179 12.99 17.62 -6.92
C ASN A 179 11.51 17.76 -7.32
N ARG A 180 11.22 18.65 -8.25
CA ARG A 180 9.85 18.87 -8.72
C ARG A 180 9.50 17.81 -9.77
N ALA A 181 8.49 17.01 -9.49
CA ALA A 181 7.85 16.13 -10.47
C ALA A 181 6.45 16.67 -10.80
N GLY A 182 6.06 16.64 -12.06
CA GLY A 182 4.74 17.15 -12.43
C GLY A 182 4.37 16.86 -13.87
N SER A 183 3.10 17.06 -14.19
CA SER A 183 2.52 16.94 -15.52
C SER A 183 1.50 18.04 -15.74
N ALA A 184 1.29 18.44 -17.00
CA ALA A 184 0.30 19.44 -17.35
C ALA A 184 -0.52 18.98 -18.56
N ILE A 185 -1.80 19.39 -18.58
CA ILE A 185 -2.72 19.18 -19.70
C ILE A 185 -3.40 20.50 -20.01
N VAL A 186 -3.50 20.83 -21.30
CA VAL A 186 -4.22 22.01 -21.80
C VAL A 186 -5.56 21.53 -22.38
N LEU A 187 -6.65 22.09 -21.88
CA LEU A 187 -8.01 21.84 -22.34
C LEU A 187 -8.57 23.11 -23.02
N SER A 188 -9.27 22.96 -24.13
CA SER A 188 -9.98 24.10 -24.74
C SER A 188 -11.28 24.36 -24.00
N GLN A 189 -11.64 25.62 -23.82
CA GLN A 189 -12.90 26.02 -23.19
C GLN A 189 -14.11 25.46 -23.94
N LYS A 190 -14.02 25.37 -25.27
CA LYS A 190 -15.04 24.78 -26.10
C LYS A 190 -15.27 23.29 -25.76
N LEU A 191 -14.19 22.52 -25.56
CA LEU A 191 -14.28 21.11 -25.17
C LEU A 191 -14.97 20.94 -23.82
N ILE A 192 -14.61 21.80 -22.83
CA ILE A 192 -15.22 21.77 -21.49
C ILE A 192 -16.72 22.06 -21.53
N ASN A 193 -17.14 23.03 -22.40
CA ASN A 193 -18.54 23.44 -22.52
C ASN A 193 -19.39 22.44 -23.31
N ASP A 194 -18.84 21.84 -24.36
CA ASP A 194 -19.57 20.96 -25.28
C ASP A 194 -19.57 19.49 -24.87
N ALA A 195 -18.67 19.09 -23.97
CA ALA A 195 -18.53 17.69 -23.58
C ALA A 195 -19.70 17.22 -22.71
N GLY A 196 -20.33 16.12 -23.12
CA GLY A 196 -21.34 15.40 -22.35
C GLY A 196 -20.76 14.50 -21.26
N ILE A 197 -19.41 14.41 -21.17
CA ILE A 197 -18.64 13.62 -20.21
C ILE A 197 -17.85 14.61 -19.36
N ASP A 198 -17.57 14.26 -18.11
CA ASP A 198 -16.69 15.06 -17.27
C ASP A 198 -15.22 14.93 -17.74
N VAL A 199 -14.86 15.81 -18.69
CA VAL A 199 -13.52 15.87 -19.27
C VAL A 199 -12.47 16.27 -18.23
N VAL A 200 -12.86 17.01 -17.20
CA VAL A 200 -11.97 17.48 -16.14
C VAL A 200 -11.53 16.32 -15.25
N SER A 201 -12.49 15.50 -14.84
CA SER A 201 -12.19 14.30 -14.05
C SER A 201 -11.30 13.33 -14.84
N TYR A 202 -11.60 13.10 -16.12
CA TYR A 202 -10.76 12.28 -16.99
C TYR A 202 -9.33 12.86 -17.16
N ALA A 203 -9.19 14.17 -17.31
CA ALA A 203 -7.89 14.83 -17.42
C ALA A 203 -7.08 14.70 -16.13
N ASN A 204 -7.73 14.80 -14.98
CA ASN A 204 -7.11 14.58 -13.69
C ASN A 204 -6.57 13.15 -13.57
N ASP A 205 -7.39 12.14 -13.83
CA ASP A 205 -6.97 10.74 -13.82
C ASP A 205 -5.77 10.48 -14.74
N LEU A 206 -5.75 11.12 -15.89
CA LEU A 206 -4.64 11.02 -16.83
C LEU A 206 -3.37 11.67 -16.30
N LEU A 207 -3.47 12.83 -15.63
CA LEU A 207 -2.34 13.51 -15.00
C LEU A 207 -1.70 12.64 -13.90
N PHE A 208 -2.54 12.02 -13.07
CA PHE A 208 -2.05 11.13 -11.99
C PHE A 208 -1.36 9.91 -12.54
N ARG A 209 -1.94 9.24 -13.52
CA ARG A 209 -1.29 8.10 -14.17
C ARG A 209 0.07 8.47 -14.77
N ARG A 210 0.16 9.64 -15.43
CA ARG A 210 1.43 10.14 -15.98
C ARG A 210 2.46 10.39 -14.89
N LEU A 211 2.06 11.01 -13.79
CA LEU A 211 2.94 11.27 -12.66
C LEU A 211 3.41 9.97 -12.00
N GLY A 212 2.50 9.02 -11.74
CA GLY A 212 2.83 7.71 -11.20
C GLY A 212 3.83 6.95 -12.07
N TYR A 213 3.60 6.85 -13.37
CA TYR A 213 4.56 6.23 -14.29
C TYR A 213 5.92 6.94 -14.31
N ALA A 214 5.95 8.26 -14.20
CA ALA A 214 7.19 9.02 -14.17
C ALA A 214 7.99 8.75 -12.89
N LEU A 215 7.32 8.69 -11.74
CA LEU A 215 7.93 8.38 -10.44
C LEU A 215 8.45 6.94 -10.41
N ASP A 216 7.65 5.97 -10.86
CA ASP A 216 8.04 4.55 -10.88
C ASP A 216 9.23 4.31 -11.81
N ARG A 217 9.22 4.97 -12.98
CA ARG A 217 10.37 4.95 -13.89
C ARG A 217 11.61 5.60 -13.28
N ALA A 218 11.44 6.67 -12.51
CA ALA A 218 12.55 7.36 -11.85
C ALA A 218 13.21 6.51 -10.75
N VAL A 219 12.46 5.66 -10.05
CA VAL A 219 13.00 4.67 -9.10
C VAL A 219 13.97 3.70 -9.77
N ILE A 220 13.79 3.42 -11.07
CA ILE A 220 14.68 2.52 -11.80
C ILE A 220 15.83 3.28 -12.48
N LYS A 221 15.50 4.33 -13.25
CA LYS A 221 16.44 5.02 -14.16
C LYS A 221 16.84 6.43 -13.72
N GLY A 222 16.40 6.90 -12.58
CA GLY A 222 16.68 8.26 -12.14
C GLY A 222 18.17 8.49 -11.89
N THR A 223 18.62 9.74 -12.10
CA THR A 223 20.04 10.11 -12.01
C THR A 223 20.50 10.47 -10.59
N GLY A 224 19.54 10.75 -9.68
CA GLY A 224 19.85 11.18 -8.31
C GLY A 224 20.29 12.64 -8.16
N ALA A 225 20.41 13.40 -9.26
CA ALA A 225 20.75 14.84 -9.23
C ALA A 225 19.50 15.73 -9.11
N ASP A 226 18.64 15.68 -10.15
CA ASP A 226 17.37 16.43 -10.22
C ASP A 226 16.15 15.51 -10.25
N THR A 227 16.39 14.22 -10.06
CA THR A 227 15.38 13.14 -10.02
C THR A 227 15.71 12.20 -8.87
N ILE A 228 14.79 11.30 -8.56
CA ILE A 228 15.00 10.18 -7.64
C ILE A 228 16.26 9.40 -8.04
N GLU A 229 17.03 8.91 -7.07
CA GLU A 229 18.17 8.04 -7.35
C GLU A 229 17.70 6.65 -7.76
N GLY A 230 17.97 6.30 -9.01
CA GLY A 230 17.52 5.05 -9.61
C GLY A 230 18.38 3.84 -9.24
N LEU A 231 17.78 2.64 -9.31
CA LEU A 231 18.47 1.36 -9.11
C LEU A 231 19.66 1.14 -10.06
N VAL A 232 19.66 1.81 -11.21
CA VAL A 232 20.80 1.78 -12.15
C VAL A 232 22.09 2.31 -11.51
N ASN A 233 21.96 3.25 -10.56
CA ASN A 233 23.08 3.85 -9.85
C ASN A 233 23.55 3.04 -8.62
N ALA A 234 22.99 1.85 -8.40
CA ALA A 234 23.42 0.99 -7.32
C ALA A 234 24.93 0.71 -7.39
N PRO A 235 25.67 0.78 -6.26
CA PRO A 235 27.11 0.55 -6.21
C PRO A 235 27.53 -0.79 -6.80
N ASP A 236 28.78 -0.88 -7.25
CA ASP A 236 29.30 -2.11 -7.87
C ASP A 236 29.31 -3.30 -6.91
N GLU A 237 29.41 -3.06 -5.61
CA GLU A 237 29.31 -4.07 -4.55
C GLU A 237 27.98 -4.83 -4.53
N CYS A 238 26.93 -4.21 -5.10
CA CYS A 238 25.59 -4.82 -5.20
C CYS A 238 25.42 -5.68 -6.46
N LYS A 239 26.40 -5.66 -7.38
CA LYS A 239 26.31 -6.35 -8.65
C LYS A 239 26.75 -7.80 -8.53
N VAL A 240 25.91 -8.72 -8.98
CA VAL A 240 26.22 -10.16 -9.09
C VAL A 240 26.36 -10.48 -10.57
N GLU A 241 27.51 -11.03 -11.00
CA GLU A 241 27.74 -11.40 -12.39
C GLU A 241 27.20 -12.80 -12.68
N THR A 242 26.67 -13.00 -13.90
CA THR A 242 26.25 -14.32 -14.36
C THR A 242 27.47 -15.23 -14.56
N ALA A 243 27.30 -16.53 -14.35
CA ALA A 243 28.36 -17.52 -14.56
C ALA A 243 28.74 -17.64 -16.04
N ALA A 244 27.75 -17.60 -16.94
CA ALA A 244 27.94 -17.70 -18.38
C ALA A 244 27.76 -16.35 -19.08
N VAL A 245 28.48 -16.19 -20.19
CA VAL A 245 28.42 -15.00 -21.06
C VAL A 245 27.08 -14.98 -21.81
N GLY A 246 26.34 -13.88 -21.71
CA GLY A 246 25.10 -13.66 -22.46
C GLY A 246 23.91 -14.53 -22.04
N VAL A 247 24.03 -15.38 -21.02
CA VAL A 247 22.98 -16.30 -20.59
C VAL A 247 22.65 -16.06 -19.11
N ILE A 248 21.36 -16.02 -18.80
CA ILE A 248 20.85 -15.98 -17.42
C ILE A 248 20.42 -17.39 -17.04
N ALA A 249 21.06 -17.97 -16.03
CA ALA A 249 20.68 -19.26 -15.46
C ALA A 249 19.89 -19.07 -14.16
N ILE A 250 19.11 -20.08 -13.80
CA ILE A 250 18.37 -20.06 -12.52
C ILE A 250 19.31 -20.05 -11.33
N ASP A 251 20.48 -20.68 -11.46
CA ASP A 251 21.52 -20.71 -10.44
C ASP A 251 22.09 -19.32 -10.15
N ASP A 252 22.19 -18.44 -11.19
CA ASP A 252 22.62 -17.06 -11.02
C ASP A 252 21.62 -16.26 -10.15
N LEU A 253 20.32 -16.52 -10.33
CA LEU A 253 19.28 -15.90 -9.53
C LEU A 253 19.27 -16.43 -8.09
N MET A 254 19.53 -17.73 -7.92
CA MET A 254 19.67 -18.33 -6.58
C MET A 254 20.90 -17.75 -5.85
N ASN A 255 22.02 -17.60 -6.55
CA ASN A 255 23.23 -16.98 -6.01
C ASN A 255 22.96 -15.51 -5.64
N MET A 256 22.23 -14.78 -6.49
CA MET A 256 21.83 -13.41 -6.21
C MET A 256 20.95 -13.31 -4.97
N ALA A 257 19.93 -14.17 -4.82
CA ALA A 257 19.08 -14.22 -3.65
C ALA A 257 19.88 -14.58 -2.38
N SER A 258 20.78 -15.56 -2.46
CA SER A 258 21.60 -16.03 -1.33
C SER A 258 22.66 -14.99 -0.92
N SER A 259 23.12 -14.15 -1.83
CA SER A 259 24.11 -13.08 -1.54
C SER A 259 23.53 -11.95 -0.69
N MET A 260 22.19 -11.82 -0.64
CA MET A 260 21.52 -10.83 0.20
C MET A 260 21.46 -11.32 1.65
N LYS A 261 21.75 -10.43 2.62
CA LYS A 261 21.65 -10.75 4.06
C LYS A 261 20.20 -11.15 4.40
N ALA A 262 20.02 -12.18 5.23
CA ALA A 262 18.71 -12.72 5.60
C ALA A 262 17.71 -11.67 6.12
N VAL A 263 18.22 -10.64 6.84
CA VAL A 263 17.42 -9.53 7.36
C VAL A 263 16.72 -8.76 6.24
N TYR A 264 17.34 -8.62 5.07
CA TYR A 264 16.79 -7.88 3.93
C TYR A 264 16.02 -8.76 2.95
N GLN A 265 16.11 -10.08 3.05
CA GLN A 265 15.35 -11.00 2.19
C GLN A 265 13.85 -10.93 2.45
N THR A 266 13.46 -10.74 3.72
CA THR A 266 12.04 -10.60 4.09
C THR A 266 11.47 -9.30 3.51
N GLY A 267 10.48 -9.42 2.61
CA GLY A 267 9.89 -8.26 1.93
C GLY A 267 10.68 -7.75 0.72
N ALA A 268 11.73 -8.47 0.30
CA ALA A 268 12.41 -8.16 -0.96
C ALA A 268 11.54 -8.54 -2.16
N LYS A 269 11.63 -7.75 -3.24
CA LYS A 269 10.90 -7.95 -4.48
C LYS A 269 11.86 -8.05 -5.66
N TRP A 270 11.51 -8.92 -6.61
CA TRP A 270 12.18 -8.98 -7.90
C TRP A 270 11.62 -7.91 -8.81
N VAL A 271 12.48 -7.11 -9.43
CA VAL A 271 12.07 -6.09 -10.41
C VAL A 271 12.76 -6.40 -11.74
N MET A 272 11.96 -6.56 -12.79
CA MET A 272 12.43 -6.89 -14.13
C MET A 272 11.43 -6.43 -15.19
N ASN A 273 11.87 -6.35 -16.45
CA ASN A 273 10.96 -6.07 -17.55
C ASN A 273 10.24 -7.35 -18.02
N ARG A 274 9.22 -7.15 -18.83
CA ARG A 274 8.41 -8.26 -19.38
C ARG A 274 9.20 -9.23 -20.21
N ALA A 275 10.21 -8.78 -20.96
CA ALA A 275 11.04 -9.67 -21.78
C ALA A 275 11.89 -10.62 -20.91
N LEU A 276 12.53 -10.10 -19.88
CA LEU A 276 13.27 -10.91 -18.90
C LEU A 276 12.35 -11.86 -18.14
N TYR A 277 11.16 -11.38 -17.75
CA TYR A 277 10.16 -12.25 -17.14
C TYR A 277 9.76 -13.42 -18.02
N GLN A 278 9.55 -13.21 -19.33
CA GLN A 278 9.21 -14.28 -20.28
C GLN A 278 10.31 -15.35 -20.36
N VAL A 279 11.57 -14.94 -20.34
CA VAL A 279 12.71 -15.88 -20.33
C VAL A 279 12.69 -16.72 -19.05
N LEU A 280 12.50 -16.09 -17.89
CA LEU A 280 12.46 -16.79 -16.61
C LEU A 280 11.22 -17.68 -16.46
N ALA A 281 10.07 -17.23 -16.96
CA ALA A 281 8.82 -18.00 -16.90
C ALA A 281 8.86 -19.29 -17.73
N ALA A 282 9.73 -19.35 -18.75
CA ALA A 282 9.93 -20.55 -19.56
C ALA A 282 10.89 -21.56 -18.91
N MET A 283 11.63 -21.17 -17.86
CA MET A 283 12.59 -22.05 -17.20
C MET A 283 11.89 -23.12 -16.37
N LYS A 284 12.38 -24.35 -16.46
CA LYS A 284 11.86 -25.52 -15.75
C LYS A 284 13.00 -26.26 -15.05
N ASP A 285 12.65 -26.94 -13.99
CA ASP A 285 13.54 -27.86 -13.30
C ASP A 285 13.72 -29.17 -14.11
N ALA A 286 14.57 -30.07 -13.62
CA ALA A 286 14.81 -31.38 -14.23
C ALA A 286 13.55 -32.26 -14.30
N ASN A 287 12.53 -31.98 -13.50
CA ASN A 287 11.26 -32.70 -13.47
C ASN A 287 10.16 -32.04 -14.31
N GLY A 288 10.46 -30.89 -14.96
CA GLY A 288 9.53 -30.16 -15.80
C GLY A 288 8.64 -29.14 -15.06
N HIS A 289 8.86 -28.87 -13.77
CA HIS A 289 8.13 -27.86 -13.01
C HIS A 289 8.70 -26.47 -13.27
N PHE A 290 7.82 -25.48 -13.31
CA PHE A 290 8.22 -24.07 -13.45
C PHE A 290 8.73 -23.51 -12.12
N TYR A 291 9.78 -22.70 -12.18
CA TYR A 291 10.32 -22.01 -11.00
C TYR A 291 9.45 -20.84 -10.55
N ILE A 292 8.73 -20.19 -11.48
CA ILE A 292 7.80 -19.12 -11.17
C ILE A 292 6.45 -19.73 -10.79
N VAL A 293 6.03 -19.44 -9.57
CA VAL A 293 4.73 -19.86 -9.02
C VAL A 293 3.73 -18.73 -9.18
N ARG A 294 2.51 -19.08 -9.58
CA ARG A 294 1.37 -18.14 -9.61
C ARG A 294 0.55 -18.39 -8.36
N GLU A 295 0.41 -17.37 -7.54
CA GLU A 295 -0.48 -17.38 -6.39
C GLU A 295 -1.60 -16.38 -6.62
N GLN A 296 -2.82 -16.77 -6.26
CA GLN A 296 -3.94 -15.85 -6.25
C GLN A 296 -4.02 -15.24 -4.85
N GLU A 297 -3.85 -13.95 -4.76
CA GLU A 297 -4.02 -13.21 -3.51
C GLU A 297 -5.49 -13.13 -3.09
N VAL A 298 -5.73 -12.79 -1.83
CA VAL A 298 -7.08 -12.66 -1.25
C VAL A 298 -7.93 -11.65 -2.02
N ASP A 299 -7.30 -10.64 -2.60
CA ASP A 299 -7.92 -9.57 -3.41
C ASP A 299 -8.20 -9.98 -4.86
N GLY A 300 -7.96 -11.27 -5.21
CA GLY A 300 -8.16 -11.78 -6.56
C GLY A 300 -7.07 -11.42 -7.57
N ARG A 301 -6.04 -10.68 -7.18
CA ARG A 301 -4.87 -10.37 -8.00
C ARG A 301 -4.00 -11.62 -8.15
N ILE A 302 -3.33 -11.75 -9.29
CA ILE A 302 -2.38 -12.84 -9.52
C ILE A 302 -0.99 -12.30 -9.19
N ALA A 303 -0.40 -12.78 -8.12
CA ALA A 303 0.99 -12.53 -7.77
C ALA A 303 1.90 -13.60 -8.40
N TYR A 304 2.99 -13.15 -8.99
CA TYR A 304 4.05 -14.04 -9.50
C TYR A 304 5.18 -14.06 -8.48
N LYS A 305 5.57 -15.25 -8.04
CA LYS A 305 6.64 -15.43 -7.06
C LYS A 305 7.77 -16.27 -7.61
N LEU A 306 9.00 -15.85 -7.34
CA LEU A 306 10.22 -16.59 -7.59
C LEU A 306 10.98 -16.77 -6.28
N PHE A 307 11.24 -18.01 -5.88
CA PHE A 307 11.84 -18.37 -4.59
C PHE A 307 11.07 -17.79 -3.38
N GLY A 308 9.73 -17.69 -3.48
CA GLY A 308 8.88 -17.13 -2.43
C GLY A 308 8.82 -15.59 -2.37
N LEU A 309 9.56 -14.90 -3.24
CA LEU A 309 9.60 -13.44 -3.34
C LEU A 309 8.76 -12.95 -4.53
N GLU A 310 8.03 -11.87 -4.34
CA GLU A 310 7.16 -11.26 -5.34
C GLU A 310 7.95 -10.71 -6.55
N ILE A 311 7.39 -10.86 -7.75
CA ILE A 311 7.95 -10.30 -8.98
C ILE A 311 7.10 -9.10 -9.39
N VAL A 312 7.73 -7.93 -9.47
CA VAL A 312 7.15 -6.70 -10.02
C VAL A 312 7.69 -6.51 -11.45
N ILE A 313 6.77 -6.47 -12.41
CA ILE A 313 7.12 -6.27 -13.82
C ILE A 313 7.08 -4.77 -14.11
N ASN A 314 8.23 -4.19 -14.47
CA ASN A 314 8.32 -2.80 -14.87
C ASN A 314 9.16 -2.65 -16.12
N ASP A 315 8.58 -2.10 -17.19
CA ASP A 315 9.21 -1.99 -18.50
C ASP A 315 10.45 -1.09 -18.53
N ALA A 316 10.66 -0.26 -17.51
CA ALA A 316 11.86 0.56 -17.38
C ALA A 316 13.09 -0.25 -16.92
N ALA A 317 12.90 -1.44 -16.35
CA ALA A 317 13.98 -2.27 -15.83
C ALA A 317 14.75 -2.99 -16.99
N GLU A 318 15.98 -2.60 -17.22
CA GLU A 318 16.86 -3.23 -18.23
C GLU A 318 17.59 -4.46 -17.69
N LYS A 319 17.68 -4.58 -16.37
CA LYS A 319 18.33 -5.66 -15.65
C LYS A 319 17.37 -6.29 -14.66
N ILE A 320 17.79 -7.41 -14.08
CA ILE A 320 17.06 -8.01 -12.97
C ILE A 320 17.61 -7.41 -11.67
N TYR A 321 16.70 -6.89 -10.88
CA TYR A 321 17.00 -6.34 -9.55
C TYR A 321 16.28 -7.16 -8.49
N LEU A 322 16.93 -7.35 -7.36
CA LEU A 322 16.33 -7.86 -6.12
C LEU A 322 16.50 -6.78 -5.06
N VAL A 323 15.40 -6.21 -4.61
CA VAL A 323 15.42 -5.01 -3.77
C VAL A 323 14.42 -5.14 -2.63
N ASN A 324 14.86 -4.80 -1.44
CA ASN A 324 13.97 -4.51 -0.33
C ASN A 324 13.81 -2.99 -0.21
N PHE A 325 12.74 -2.43 -0.78
CA PHE A 325 12.53 -0.99 -0.85
C PHE A 325 12.44 -0.32 0.52
N THR A 326 11.87 -1.01 1.51
CA THR A 326 11.71 -0.48 2.87
C THR A 326 13.05 -0.17 3.55
N HIS A 327 14.06 -1.00 3.30
CA HIS A 327 15.40 -0.85 3.87
C HIS A 327 16.35 -0.13 2.94
N ALA A 328 16.30 -0.40 1.64
CA ALA A 328 17.21 0.16 0.65
C ALA A 328 17.06 1.67 0.47
N TYR A 329 15.81 2.14 0.45
CA TYR A 329 15.48 3.52 0.12
C TYR A 329 14.93 4.29 1.31
N LYS A 330 15.15 5.60 1.29
CA LYS A 330 14.36 6.57 2.03
C LYS A 330 13.88 7.65 1.07
N GLY A 331 12.58 7.89 1.09
CA GLY A 331 11.92 8.91 0.30
C GLY A 331 11.54 10.11 1.15
N MET A 332 11.43 11.25 0.49
CA MET A 332 10.95 12.51 1.06
C MET A 332 9.83 13.06 0.20
N ILE A 333 8.71 13.40 0.83
CA ILE A 333 7.65 14.19 0.21
C ILE A 333 7.57 15.52 0.95
N LYS A 334 7.99 16.60 0.30
CA LYS A 334 7.94 17.93 0.91
C LYS A 334 6.60 18.61 0.69
N LYS A 335 6.05 18.45 -0.49
CA LYS A 335 4.74 18.94 -0.86
C LYS A 335 3.99 17.81 -1.50
N GLU A 336 2.87 17.50 -0.91
CA GLU A 336 1.93 16.55 -1.47
C GLU A 336 1.49 16.94 -2.87
N VAL A 337 0.93 16.00 -3.58
CA VAL A 337 0.49 16.21 -4.95
C VAL A 337 -0.55 17.32 -4.99
N GLY A 338 -0.29 18.40 -5.70
CA GLY A 338 -1.18 19.55 -5.81
C GLY A 338 -1.65 19.77 -7.24
N LEU A 339 -2.97 19.85 -7.42
CA LEU A 339 -3.57 20.24 -8.69
C LEU A 339 -3.73 21.76 -8.73
N LYS A 340 -3.23 22.37 -9.78
CA LYS A 340 -3.40 23.80 -10.06
C LYS A 340 -4.14 24.00 -11.36
N LEU A 341 -5.09 24.89 -11.35
CA LEU A 341 -5.81 25.33 -12.50
C LEU A 341 -5.34 26.71 -12.91
N ILE A 342 -4.93 26.88 -14.16
CA ILE A 342 -4.47 28.14 -14.73
C ILE A 342 -5.38 28.49 -15.90
N ASP A 343 -6.27 29.45 -15.68
CA ASP A 343 -7.21 29.97 -16.69
C ASP A 343 -6.93 31.41 -17.08
N SER A 344 -6.34 32.17 -16.16
CA SER A 344 -6.16 33.65 -16.28
C SER A 344 -4.78 34.07 -16.71
N ASP A 345 -3.92 33.13 -17.13
CA ASP A 345 -2.64 33.48 -17.75
C ASP A 345 -2.87 34.06 -19.16
N GLY A 346 -2.02 35.08 -19.54
CA GLY A 346 -2.15 35.76 -20.82
C GLY A 346 -2.21 34.81 -22.02
N THR A 347 -1.47 33.72 -22.00
CA THR A 347 -1.46 32.70 -23.05
C THR A 347 -2.79 31.93 -23.12
N ASN A 348 -3.29 31.46 -21.98
CA ASN A 348 -4.53 30.71 -21.90
C ASN A 348 -5.76 31.56 -22.19
N ALA A 349 -5.77 32.82 -21.70
CA ALA A 349 -6.85 33.76 -21.93
C ALA A 349 -7.02 34.11 -23.41
N LEU A 350 -5.90 34.33 -24.12
CA LEU A 350 -5.90 34.64 -25.57
C LEU A 350 -6.26 33.41 -26.43
N ALA A 351 -5.84 32.23 -26.01
CA ALA A 351 -6.11 30.96 -26.72
C ALA A 351 -7.47 30.36 -26.40
N GLY A 352 -8.19 30.86 -25.39
CA GLY A 352 -9.44 30.25 -24.91
C GLY A 352 -9.23 28.84 -24.35
N THR A 353 -8.14 28.63 -23.63
CA THR A 353 -7.75 27.34 -23.04
C THR A 353 -7.62 27.43 -21.52
N VAL A 354 -7.66 26.29 -20.87
CA VAL A 354 -7.40 26.13 -19.44
C VAL A 354 -6.32 25.09 -19.27
N THR A 355 -5.31 25.37 -18.45
CA THR A 355 -4.22 24.45 -18.16
C THR A 355 -4.38 23.87 -16.76
N LEU A 356 -4.49 22.54 -16.70
CA LEU A 356 -4.42 21.77 -15.47
C LEU A 356 -2.96 21.36 -15.24
N VAL A 357 -2.40 21.71 -14.09
CA VAL A 357 -1.03 21.38 -13.70
C VAL A 357 -1.05 20.57 -12.41
N LEU A 358 -0.50 19.38 -12.46
CA LEU A 358 -0.25 18.55 -11.31
C LEU A 358 1.22 18.60 -10.95
N ASP A 359 1.58 18.99 -9.73
CA ASP A 359 2.96 19.02 -9.26
C ASP A 359 3.12 18.48 -7.83
N THR A 360 4.28 17.87 -7.58
CA THR A 360 4.73 17.41 -6.27
C THR A 360 6.22 17.65 -6.13
N TYR A 361 6.70 17.73 -4.88
CA TYR A 361 8.12 17.87 -4.58
C TYR A 361 8.58 16.65 -3.80
N VAL A 362 9.31 15.77 -4.47
CA VAL A 362 9.74 14.47 -3.97
C VAL A 362 11.22 14.23 -4.21
N ASP A 363 11.82 13.42 -3.38
CA ASP A 363 13.13 12.81 -3.61
C ASP A 363 13.17 11.43 -2.95
N ALA A 364 13.99 10.54 -3.48
CA ALA A 364 14.31 9.28 -2.83
C ALA A 364 15.73 8.89 -3.19
N LYS A 365 16.47 8.37 -2.20
CA LYS A 365 17.86 7.95 -2.37
C LYS A 365 18.13 6.61 -1.73
N ILE A 366 19.15 5.94 -2.25
CA ILE A 366 19.66 4.68 -1.72
C ILE A 366 20.40 4.98 -0.41
N VAL A 367 19.87 4.48 0.70
CA VAL A 367 20.47 4.61 2.02
C VAL A 367 21.24 3.36 2.38
N GLN A 368 20.68 2.18 2.11
CA GLN A 368 21.28 0.89 2.44
C GLN A 368 21.53 0.05 1.19
N PRO A 369 22.73 0.14 0.58
CA PRO A 369 23.05 -0.62 -0.63
C PRO A 369 23.03 -2.14 -0.43
N GLU A 370 23.28 -2.64 0.75
CA GLU A 370 23.26 -4.07 1.06
C GLU A 370 21.89 -4.73 0.84
N ALA A 371 20.80 -3.94 0.88
CA ALA A 371 19.44 -4.38 0.61
C ALA A 371 19.07 -4.38 -0.89
N ILE A 372 20.07 -4.16 -1.76
CA ILE A 372 19.92 -4.17 -3.22
C ILE A 372 20.87 -5.21 -3.80
N ARG A 373 20.40 -5.96 -4.79
CA ARG A 373 21.24 -6.79 -5.67
C ARG A 373 20.83 -6.54 -7.12
N VAL A 374 21.81 -6.50 -8.00
CA VAL A 374 21.64 -6.26 -9.44
C VAL A 374 22.33 -7.35 -10.21
N LEU A 375 21.60 -8.03 -11.09
CA LEU A 375 22.21 -9.03 -11.98
C LEU A 375 22.90 -8.32 -13.15
N LYS A 376 24.21 -8.50 -13.25
CA LYS A 376 25.02 -8.06 -14.38
C LYS A 376 25.30 -9.26 -15.28
N VAL A 377 24.79 -9.23 -16.49
CA VAL A 377 25.11 -10.26 -17.47
C VAL A 377 26.56 -10.05 -17.92
N LYS A 378 27.36 -11.10 -17.84
CA LYS A 378 28.75 -11.09 -18.27
C LYS A 378 28.81 -10.97 -19.79
N GLU A 379 29.60 -10.02 -20.29
CA GLU A 379 29.84 -9.77 -21.69
C GLU A 379 30.98 -10.64 -22.28
#